data_34ad54ea577f3b15a540ca9173bebc95
#
_entry.id   34ad54ea577f3b15a540ca9173bebc95
#
_cell.length_a   1.000
_cell.length_b   1.000
_cell.length_c   1.000
_cell.angle_alpha   90.00
_cell.angle_beta   90.00
_cell.angle_gamma   90.00
#
_symmetry.space_group_name_H-M   'P 1'
#
loop_
_entity.id
_entity.type
_entity.pdbx_description
1 polymer ?
#
loop_
_entity_poly.entity_id
_entity_poly.type
_entity_poly.pdbx_seq_one_letter_code
_entity_poly.pdbx_strand_id
1 'polypeptide(L)'
;MKKSHIVSNIEKYYLNSLTKEVVWNLVGGKATINFATETKDAVGQVVFDMPLPDGDLAIYSTDALLRLINITSEEIQIELSKGPTGLVDKLKIQDNKFDLNYHLSDINSIPEVPKVAETDYDFNFKVDDEFITGFLKAHNALEKVKDVTLNTTTTKQGENVVEIVLGERSQHSHKVKFTELATFESPSDILPFSANVLREVLAANKGTEGNIYVSNKGLMKLEFNSEESKAKYFIVRQQ
;
A
#
# COMPACT_ATOMS: atom_id res chain seq x y z
N MET A 1 -18.44 7.14 12.90
CA MET A 1 -16.98 7.16 12.59
C MET A 1 -16.69 8.14 11.47
N LYS A 2 -15.44 8.60 11.34
CA LYS A 2 -15.07 9.53 10.27
C LYS A 2 -14.87 8.82 8.94
N LYS A 3 -15.49 9.32 7.88
CA LYS A 3 -15.33 8.84 6.51
C LYS A 3 -13.86 8.90 6.07
N SER A 4 -13.19 10.04 6.33
CA SER A 4 -11.78 10.26 5.96
C SER A 4 -10.86 9.19 6.52
N HIS A 5 -11.08 8.74 7.76
CA HIS A 5 -10.31 7.66 8.39
C HIS A 5 -10.48 6.33 7.62
N ILE A 6 -11.71 5.98 7.25
CA ILE A 6 -11.98 4.72 6.53
C ILE A 6 -11.39 4.79 5.12
N VAL A 7 -11.63 5.88 4.40
CA VAL A 7 -11.14 6.07 3.03
C VAL A 7 -9.62 5.99 2.99
N SER A 8 -8.91 6.70 3.88
CA SER A 8 -7.45 6.68 3.90
C SER A 8 -6.88 5.28 4.17
N ASN A 9 -7.55 4.47 5.01
CA ASN A 9 -7.11 3.09 5.27
C ASN A 9 -7.44 2.14 4.13
N ILE A 10 -8.57 2.34 3.44
CA ILE A 10 -8.89 1.59 2.22
C ILE A 10 -7.87 1.90 1.11
N GLU A 11 -7.49 3.15 0.91
CA GLU A 11 -6.51 3.57 -0.10
C GLU A 11 -5.16 2.88 0.09
N LYS A 12 -4.75 2.58 1.33
CA LYS A 12 -3.49 1.89 1.64
C LYS A 12 -3.40 0.46 1.08
N TYR A 13 -4.50 -0.25 0.93
CA TYR A 13 -4.50 -1.56 0.28
C TYR A 13 -5.04 -1.54 -1.15
N TYR A 14 -5.93 -0.60 -1.47
CA TYR A 14 -6.50 -0.45 -2.81
C TYR A 14 -5.45 -0.03 -3.85
N LEU A 15 -4.50 0.81 -3.44
CA LEU A 15 -3.36 1.26 -4.25
C LEU A 15 -3.80 1.73 -5.65
N ASN A 16 -4.81 2.61 -5.69
CA ASN A 16 -5.35 3.16 -6.93
C ASN A 16 -5.73 2.07 -7.95
N SER A 17 -6.49 1.06 -7.52
CA SER A 17 -6.97 -0.10 -8.29
C SER A 17 -5.95 -1.20 -8.62
N LEU A 18 -4.76 -1.19 -8.05
CA LEU A 18 -3.84 -2.33 -8.17
C LEU A 18 -4.34 -3.56 -7.40
N THR A 19 -5.20 -3.34 -6.40
CA THR A 19 -5.89 -4.39 -5.64
C THR A 19 -7.37 -4.11 -5.62
N LYS A 20 -8.20 -5.06 -6.04
CA LYS A 20 -9.65 -4.87 -6.17
C LYS A 20 -10.45 -5.63 -5.13
N GLU A 21 -10.02 -6.82 -4.80
CA GLU A 21 -10.73 -7.78 -3.98
C GLU A 21 -9.92 -8.13 -2.75
N VAL A 22 -10.55 -8.10 -1.57
CA VAL A 22 -9.88 -8.39 -0.30
C VAL A 22 -10.85 -8.99 0.71
N VAL A 23 -10.30 -9.67 1.72
CA VAL A 23 -11.06 -10.03 2.92
C VAL A 23 -10.66 -9.09 4.06
N TRP A 24 -11.65 -8.45 4.68
CA TRP A 24 -11.45 -7.75 5.95
C TRP A 24 -11.65 -8.75 7.08
N ASN A 25 -10.57 -9.13 7.74
CA ASN A 25 -10.63 -9.93 8.96
C ASN A 25 -10.80 -9.00 10.16
N LEU A 26 -11.97 -9.04 10.77
CA LEU A 26 -12.35 -8.20 11.91
C LEU A 26 -12.16 -8.99 13.20
N VAL A 27 -11.30 -8.50 14.08
CA VAL A 27 -11.05 -9.09 15.40
C VAL A 27 -10.78 -7.98 16.42
N GLY A 28 -11.56 -7.98 17.50
CA GLY A 28 -11.34 -7.06 18.63
C GLY A 28 -11.41 -5.58 18.24
N GLY A 29 -12.31 -5.21 17.33
CA GLY A 29 -12.48 -3.83 16.86
C GLY A 29 -11.41 -3.34 15.89
N LYS A 30 -10.62 -4.25 15.31
CA LYS A 30 -9.62 -3.97 14.27
C LYS A 30 -9.92 -4.74 13.01
N ALA A 31 -9.65 -4.11 11.86
CA ALA A 31 -9.62 -4.76 10.57
C ALA A 31 -8.16 -5.08 10.21
N THR A 32 -7.91 -6.33 9.85
CA THR A 32 -6.65 -6.77 9.24
C THR A 32 -6.93 -7.19 7.82
N ILE A 33 -6.29 -6.53 6.85
CA ILE A 33 -6.45 -6.80 5.43
C ILE A 33 -5.12 -7.25 4.87
N ASN A 34 -5.04 -8.51 4.46
CA ASN A 34 -3.94 -9.00 3.63
C ASN A 34 -4.36 -8.88 2.18
N PHE A 35 -3.45 -8.45 1.32
CA PHE A 35 -3.76 -8.20 -0.09
C PHE A 35 -2.56 -8.49 -0.99
N ALA A 36 -2.85 -8.73 -2.27
CA ALA A 36 -1.86 -8.79 -3.33
C ALA A 36 -2.35 -7.97 -4.53
N THR A 37 -1.42 -7.37 -5.26
CA THR A 37 -1.74 -6.77 -6.56
C THR A 37 -2.18 -7.84 -7.56
N GLU A 38 -2.96 -7.48 -8.58
CA GLU A 38 -3.39 -8.43 -9.61
C GLU A 38 -2.20 -9.09 -10.33
N THR A 39 -1.11 -8.35 -10.52
CA THR A 39 0.15 -8.83 -11.11
C THR A 39 1.00 -9.65 -10.14
N LYS A 40 0.64 -9.69 -8.85
CA LYS A 40 1.39 -10.34 -7.77
C LYS A 40 2.83 -9.84 -7.60
N ASP A 41 3.13 -8.66 -8.09
CA ASP A 41 4.42 -7.99 -7.92
C ASP A 41 4.52 -7.24 -6.58
N ALA A 42 3.38 -7.08 -5.89
CA ALA A 42 3.35 -6.63 -4.51
C ALA A 42 2.30 -7.39 -3.68
N VAL A 43 2.66 -7.61 -2.42
CA VAL A 43 1.77 -8.13 -1.36
C VAL A 43 1.87 -7.22 -0.15
N GLY A 44 0.82 -7.14 0.64
CA GLY A 44 0.87 -6.30 1.83
C GLY A 44 -0.16 -6.67 2.88
N GLN A 45 -0.06 -5.96 3.99
CA GLN A 45 -1.00 -6.02 5.09
C GLN A 45 -1.27 -4.62 5.60
N VAL A 46 -2.54 -4.30 5.81
CA VAL A 46 -2.98 -3.08 6.50
C VAL A 46 -3.80 -3.47 7.71
N VAL A 47 -3.52 -2.83 8.85
CA VAL A 47 -4.27 -3.02 10.09
C VAL A 47 -4.73 -1.65 10.58
N PHE A 48 -6.01 -1.47 10.85
CA PHE A 48 -6.58 -0.23 11.36
C PHE A 48 -7.80 -0.47 12.27
N ASP A 49 -8.17 0.54 13.04
CA ASP A 49 -9.32 0.47 13.94
C ASP A 49 -10.62 0.49 13.15
N MET A 50 -11.45 -0.54 13.38
CA MET A 50 -12.73 -0.73 12.73
C MET A 50 -13.69 -1.37 13.75
N PRO A 51 -14.46 -0.57 14.49
CA PRO A 51 -15.29 -1.05 15.59
C PRO A 51 -16.57 -1.73 15.10
N LEU A 52 -16.40 -2.81 14.34
CA LEU A 52 -17.45 -3.72 13.89
C LEU A 52 -17.33 -5.05 14.63
N PRO A 53 -18.41 -5.85 14.69
CA PRO A 53 -18.37 -7.21 15.22
C PRO A 53 -17.33 -8.08 14.53
N ASP A 54 -16.73 -9.01 15.28
CA ASP A 54 -15.75 -9.96 14.77
C ASP A 54 -16.32 -10.80 13.63
N GLY A 55 -15.51 -11.07 12.61
CA GLY A 55 -15.87 -11.85 11.43
C GLY A 55 -15.06 -11.48 10.20
N ASP A 56 -15.27 -12.23 9.13
CA ASP A 56 -14.62 -12.00 7.83
C ASP A 56 -15.61 -11.40 6.84
N LEU A 57 -15.21 -10.33 6.17
CA LEU A 57 -16.00 -9.63 5.16
C LEU A 57 -15.31 -9.69 3.81
N ALA A 58 -15.96 -10.35 2.83
CA ALA A 58 -15.43 -10.44 1.47
C ALA A 58 -15.82 -9.22 0.64
N ILE A 59 -14.88 -8.32 0.43
CA ILE A 59 -15.01 -7.12 -0.38
C ILE A 59 -14.60 -7.47 -1.83
N TYR A 60 -15.56 -7.71 -2.70
CA TYR A 60 -15.32 -8.09 -4.10
C TYR A 60 -15.00 -6.91 -5.03
N SER A 61 -15.30 -5.69 -4.61
CA SER A 61 -15.03 -4.48 -5.38
C SER A 61 -14.76 -3.29 -4.46
N THR A 62 -13.48 -3.09 -4.14
CA THR A 62 -13.04 -1.95 -3.32
C THR A 62 -13.40 -0.60 -3.97
N ASP A 63 -13.34 -0.51 -5.30
CA ASP A 63 -13.75 0.68 -6.04
C ASP A 63 -15.25 1.01 -5.84
N ALA A 64 -16.13 0.01 -5.90
CA ALA A 64 -17.55 0.22 -5.63
C ALA A 64 -17.80 0.65 -4.18
N LEU A 65 -17.10 0.03 -3.22
CA LEU A 65 -17.18 0.42 -1.81
C LEU A 65 -16.73 1.87 -1.59
N LEU A 66 -15.58 2.26 -2.15
CA LEU A 66 -15.08 3.63 -2.07
C LEU A 66 -16.05 4.65 -2.68
N ARG A 67 -16.66 4.35 -3.84
CA ARG A 67 -17.65 5.23 -4.45
C ARG A 67 -18.87 5.44 -3.57
N LEU A 68 -19.37 4.39 -2.92
CA LEU A 68 -20.48 4.49 -1.98
C LEU A 68 -20.10 5.31 -0.75
N ILE A 69 -18.92 5.07 -0.15
CA ILE A 69 -18.45 5.85 1.00
C ILE A 69 -18.26 7.33 0.61
N ASN A 70 -17.73 7.61 -0.58
CA ASN A 70 -17.38 8.98 -1.00
C ASN A 70 -18.60 9.90 -1.18
N ILE A 71 -19.78 9.39 -1.46
CA ILE A 71 -21.00 10.25 -1.58
C ILE A 71 -21.59 10.63 -0.22
N THR A 72 -21.14 10.03 0.88
CA THR A 72 -21.63 10.35 2.23
C THR A 72 -20.96 11.59 2.82
N SER A 73 -21.51 12.10 3.90
CA SER A 73 -20.88 13.14 4.74
C SER A 73 -19.66 12.61 5.49
N GLU A 74 -18.96 13.48 6.24
CA GLU A 74 -17.77 13.08 7.01
C GLU A 74 -18.11 12.13 8.17
N GLU A 75 -19.25 12.32 8.81
CA GLU A 75 -19.70 11.44 9.89
C GLU A 75 -20.63 10.37 9.34
N ILE A 76 -20.20 9.11 9.42
CA ILE A 76 -20.95 7.94 8.95
C ILE A 76 -21.12 6.88 10.03
N GLN A 77 -22.16 6.10 9.87
CA GLN A 77 -22.39 4.86 10.61
C GLN A 77 -22.22 3.69 9.65
N ILE A 78 -21.49 2.67 10.09
CA ILE A 78 -21.36 1.41 9.34
C ILE A 78 -21.82 0.28 10.24
N GLU A 79 -22.71 -0.56 9.71
CA GLU A 79 -23.27 -1.70 10.40
C GLU A 79 -23.22 -2.95 9.52
N LEU A 80 -23.13 -4.12 10.16
CA LEU A 80 -23.25 -5.40 9.48
C LEU A 80 -24.71 -5.83 9.44
N SER A 81 -25.22 -6.13 8.25
CA SER A 81 -26.58 -6.64 8.09
C SER A 81 -26.56 -8.11 7.71
N LYS A 82 -27.48 -8.88 8.32
CA LYS A 82 -27.64 -10.31 8.04
C LYS A 82 -28.70 -10.53 6.99
N GLY A 83 -28.41 -11.43 6.05
CA GLY A 83 -29.37 -11.89 5.06
C GLY A 83 -30.36 -12.91 5.61
N PRO A 84 -31.24 -13.46 4.75
CA PRO A 84 -32.24 -14.44 5.14
C PRO A 84 -31.65 -15.73 5.73
N THR A 85 -30.43 -16.07 5.43
CA THR A 85 -29.69 -17.23 5.95
C THR A 85 -29.09 -17.01 7.34
N GLY A 86 -29.19 -15.78 7.89
CA GLY A 86 -28.58 -15.41 9.16
C GLY A 86 -27.09 -15.07 9.08
N LEU A 87 -26.48 -15.22 7.90
CA LEU A 87 -25.09 -14.79 7.64
C LEU A 87 -25.03 -13.31 7.29
N VAL A 88 -23.91 -12.67 7.63
CA VAL A 88 -23.64 -11.29 7.22
C VAL A 88 -23.47 -11.25 5.71
N ASP A 89 -24.32 -10.48 5.01
CA ASP A 89 -24.34 -10.39 3.56
C ASP A 89 -24.11 -8.98 3.02
N LYS A 90 -24.11 -7.97 3.89
CA LYS A 90 -23.86 -6.59 3.46
C LYS A 90 -23.33 -5.67 4.56
N LEU A 91 -22.61 -4.65 4.13
CA LEU A 91 -22.30 -3.45 4.90
C LEU A 91 -23.39 -2.43 4.64
N LYS A 92 -24.05 -1.96 5.69
CA LYS A 92 -24.95 -0.83 5.66
C LYS A 92 -24.19 0.43 6.05
N ILE A 93 -24.17 1.42 5.19
CA ILE A 93 -23.44 2.68 5.36
C ILE A 93 -24.45 3.80 5.36
N GLN A 94 -24.52 4.57 6.44
CA GLN A 94 -25.54 5.58 6.63
C GLN A 94 -24.93 6.92 7.08
N ASP A 95 -25.53 8.00 6.62
CA ASP A 95 -25.36 9.34 7.18
C ASP A 95 -26.72 10.03 7.30
N ASN A 96 -26.73 11.34 7.50
CA ASN A 96 -27.96 12.13 7.63
C ASN A 96 -28.80 12.18 6.32
N LYS A 97 -28.22 11.78 5.18
CA LYS A 97 -28.81 11.95 3.85
C LYS A 97 -28.93 10.65 3.08
N PHE A 98 -27.99 9.72 3.27
CA PHE A 98 -27.90 8.50 2.50
C PHE A 98 -28.03 7.26 3.40
N ASP A 99 -28.69 6.25 2.88
CA ASP A 99 -28.77 4.88 3.41
C ASP A 99 -28.33 3.92 2.28
N LEU A 100 -27.13 3.41 2.39
CA LEU A 100 -26.45 2.69 1.33
C LEU A 100 -26.19 1.25 1.76
N ASN A 101 -26.27 0.33 0.81
CA ASN A 101 -25.95 -1.07 1.03
C ASN A 101 -24.84 -1.51 0.06
N TYR A 102 -23.75 -2.01 0.63
CA TYR A 102 -22.71 -2.72 -0.13
C TYR A 102 -22.84 -4.23 0.14
N HIS A 103 -23.13 -4.99 -0.89
CA HIS A 103 -23.25 -6.46 -0.77
C HIS A 103 -21.86 -7.10 -0.68
N LEU A 104 -21.73 -8.06 0.23
CA LEU A 104 -20.52 -8.86 0.39
C LEU A 104 -20.57 -10.06 -0.57
N SER A 105 -19.40 -10.57 -0.92
CA SER A 105 -19.26 -11.80 -1.70
C SER A 105 -19.05 -13.02 -0.79
N ASP A 106 -18.95 -14.19 -1.39
CA ASP A 106 -18.46 -15.38 -0.71
C ASP A 106 -16.95 -15.25 -0.49
N ILE A 107 -16.47 -15.55 0.72
CA ILE A 107 -15.04 -15.48 1.08
C ILE A 107 -14.21 -16.36 0.14
N ASN A 108 -14.75 -17.54 -0.25
CA ASN A 108 -14.06 -18.46 -1.16
C ASN A 108 -13.89 -17.91 -2.59
N SER A 109 -14.60 -16.83 -2.94
CA SER A 109 -14.43 -16.17 -4.24
C SER A 109 -13.26 -15.18 -4.27
N ILE A 110 -12.75 -14.77 -3.11
CA ILE A 110 -11.61 -13.86 -3.01
C ILE A 110 -10.30 -14.65 -3.12
N PRO A 111 -9.37 -14.26 -4.01
CA PRO A 111 -8.09 -14.96 -4.16
C PRO A 111 -7.26 -14.98 -2.88
N GLU A 112 -6.64 -16.12 -2.60
CA GLU A 112 -5.70 -16.22 -1.49
C GLU A 112 -4.47 -15.35 -1.71
N VAL A 113 -4.05 -14.64 -0.66
CA VAL A 113 -2.86 -13.81 -0.67
C VAL A 113 -1.62 -14.67 -0.44
N PRO A 114 -0.63 -14.60 -1.34
CA PRO A 114 0.62 -15.32 -1.16
C PRO A 114 1.33 -14.94 0.14
N LYS A 115 1.90 -15.93 0.83
CA LYS A 115 2.77 -15.68 1.99
C LYS A 115 4.15 -15.26 1.51
N VAL A 116 4.65 -14.14 2.01
CA VAL A 116 6.03 -13.70 1.76
C VAL A 116 6.91 -14.23 2.88
N ALA A 117 7.95 -14.98 2.51
CA ALA A 117 8.98 -15.34 3.46
C ALA A 117 9.86 -14.12 3.77
N GLU A 118 10.00 -13.78 5.03
CA GLU A 118 10.95 -12.76 5.44
C GLU A 118 12.38 -13.22 5.11
N THR A 119 13.23 -12.26 4.72
CA THR A 119 14.64 -12.46 4.40
C THR A 119 15.47 -11.41 5.12
N ASP A 120 16.78 -11.61 5.15
CA ASP A 120 17.68 -10.55 5.59
C ASP A 120 17.67 -9.39 4.59
N TYR A 121 17.76 -8.18 5.12
CA TYR A 121 17.78 -6.94 4.34
C TYR A 121 19.19 -6.36 4.37
N ASP A 122 19.71 -6.04 3.19
CA ASP A 122 21.09 -5.60 3.02
C ASP A 122 21.25 -4.10 3.26
N PHE A 123 20.18 -3.32 3.03
CA PHE A 123 20.16 -1.90 3.35
C PHE A 123 18.75 -1.39 3.69
N ASN A 124 18.74 -0.24 4.37
CA ASN A 124 17.48 0.45 4.68
C ASN A 124 17.67 1.97 4.65
N PHE A 125 16.57 2.67 4.49
CA PHE A 125 16.50 4.13 4.57
C PHE A 125 15.12 4.60 5.02
N LYS A 126 15.08 5.82 5.58
CA LYS A 126 13.82 6.43 6.01
C LYS A 126 13.02 6.99 4.85
N VAL A 127 11.71 6.98 5.03
CA VAL A 127 10.72 7.60 4.15
C VAL A 127 9.91 8.59 4.97
N ASP A 128 10.04 9.85 4.66
CA ASP A 128 9.26 10.94 5.22
C ASP A 128 8.41 11.63 4.13
N ASP A 129 7.70 12.67 4.50
CA ASP A 129 6.81 13.39 3.56
C ASP A 129 7.60 14.15 2.47
N GLU A 130 8.83 14.57 2.74
CA GLU A 130 9.72 15.20 1.76
C GLU A 130 10.15 14.19 0.71
N PHE A 131 10.61 13.01 1.13
CA PHE A 131 10.92 11.90 0.23
C PHE A 131 9.72 11.52 -0.64
N ILE A 132 8.53 11.28 -0.02
CA ILE A 132 7.31 10.91 -0.74
C ILE A 132 6.96 11.96 -1.80
N THR A 133 6.95 13.24 -1.39
CA THR A 133 6.63 14.35 -2.29
C THR A 133 7.65 14.47 -3.42
N GLY A 134 8.92 14.30 -3.13
CA GLY A 134 10.02 14.30 -4.11
C GLY A 134 9.87 13.16 -5.12
N PHE A 135 9.64 11.94 -4.64
CA PHE A 135 9.43 10.76 -5.49
C PHE A 135 8.22 10.93 -6.43
N LEU A 136 7.07 11.38 -5.89
CA LEU A 136 5.86 11.59 -6.67
C LEU A 136 6.07 12.66 -7.76
N LYS A 137 6.76 13.76 -7.44
CA LYS A 137 7.13 14.80 -8.42
C LYS A 137 8.05 14.24 -9.51
N ALA A 138 9.08 13.49 -9.11
CA ALA A 138 10.02 12.86 -10.03
C ALA A 138 9.33 11.87 -10.99
N HIS A 139 8.45 11.02 -10.45
CA HIS A 139 7.67 10.08 -11.23
C HIS A 139 6.75 10.80 -12.24
N ASN A 140 6.03 11.85 -11.80
CA ASN A 140 5.10 12.60 -12.64
C ASN A 140 5.79 13.47 -13.71
N ALA A 141 7.08 13.79 -13.53
CA ALA A 141 7.87 14.52 -14.52
C ALA A 141 8.28 13.66 -15.73
N LEU A 142 8.11 12.35 -15.64
CA LEU A 142 8.49 11.39 -16.67
C LEU A 142 7.24 10.72 -17.26
N GLU A 143 7.12 10.68 -18.59
CA GLU A 143 5.89 10.22 -19.26
C GLU A 143 5.58 8.73 -19.09
N LYS A 144 6.59 7.87 -18.98
CA LYS A 144 6.41 6.39 -18.95
C LYS A 144 7.47 5.75 -18.07
N VAL A 145 7.34 5.92 -16.76
CA VAL A 145 8.25 5.27 -15.83
C VAL A 145 7.76 3.86 -15.54
N LYS A 146 8.51 2.85 -15.96
CA LYS A 146 8.22 1.45 -15.61
C LYS A 146 8.95 1.06 -14.34
N ASP A 147 10.25 1.38 -14.28
CA ASP A 147 11.14 0.92 -13.25
C ASP A 147 11.71 2.09 -12.43
N VAL A 148 11.90 1.84 -11.17
CA VAL A 148 12.80 2.56 -10.29
C VAL A 148 13.96 1.64 -9.95
N THR A 149 15.18 2.14 -10.05
CA THR A 149 16.37 1.38 -9.65
C THR A 149 16.95 1.96 -8.37
N LEU A 150 17.35 1.07 -7.48
CA LEU A 150 18.00 1.39 -6.22
C LEU A 150 19.40 0.77 -6.23
N ASN A 151 20.40 1.53 -5.80
CA ASN A 151 21.73 1.01 -5.48
C ASN A 151 22.34 1.84 -4.36
N THR A 152 23.20 1.23 -3.57
CA THR A 152 23.87 1.92 -2.46
C THR A 152 25.28 2.33 -2.84
N THR A 153 25.72 3.48 -2.36
CA THR A 153 27.07 3.99 -2.57
C THR A 153 27.50 4.84 -1.39
N THR A 154 28.81 5.06 -1.26
CA THR A 154 29.35 5.99 -0.28
C THR A 154 29.80 7.25 -0.99
N THR A 155 29.35 8.40 -0.53
CA THR A 155 29.72 9.72 -1.09
C THR A 155 31.21 10.04 -0.83
N LYS A 156 31.71 11.06 -1.51
CA LYS A 156 33.07 11.56 -1.28
C LYS A 156 33.31 12.10 0.15
N GLN A 157 32.24 12.47 0.84
CA GLN A 157 32.25 12.89 2.22
C GLN A 157 32.21 11.72 3.22
N GLY A 158 32.08 10.48 2.73
CA GLY A 158 32.01 9.26 3.55
C GLY A 158 30.59 8.93 4.04
N GLU A 159 29.56 9.57 3.50
CA GLU A 159 28.17 9.28 3.84
C GLU A 159 27.64 8.10 3.03
N ASN A 160 26.96 7.18 3.68
CA ASN A 160 26.26 6.08 3.05
C ASN A 160 24.91 6.57 2.52
N VAL A 161 24.69 6.41 1.22
CA VAL A 161 23.45 6.83 0.54
C VAL A 161 22.91 5.75 -0.36
N VAL A 162 21.59 5.75 -0.53
CA VAL A 162 20.93 5.02 -1.63
C VAL A 162 20.71 5.99 -2.79
N GLU A 163 21.14 5.60 -3.96
CA GLU A 163 20.79 6.28 -5.21
C GLU A 163 19.48 5.73 -5.76
N ILE A 164 18.54 6.60 -6.03
CA ILE A 164 17.21 6.29 -6.56
C ILE A 164 17.14 6.88 -7.97
N VAL A 165 16.94 6.02 -8.96
CA VAL A 165 16.87 6.45 -10.37
C VAL A 165 15.55 6.01 -10.97
N LEU A 166 14.78 6.99 -11.43
CA LEU A 166 13.55 6.82 -12.18
C LEU A 166 13.83 7.03 -13.67
N GLY A 167 13.23 6.22 -14.52
CA GLY A 167 13.38 6.29 -15.98
C GLY A 167 14.13 5.10 -16.57
N GLU A 168 14.08 4.95 -17.89
CA GLU A 168 14.67 3.81 -18.58
C GLU A 168 16.20 3.82 -18.50
N ARG A 169 16.80 2.63 -18.50
CA ARG A 169 18.27 2.44 -18.50
C ARG A 169 18.93 2.87 -19.82
N SER A 170 18.16 3.09 -20.89
CA SER A 170 18.71 3.47 -22.18
C SER A 170 19.41 4.83 -22.13
N GLN A 171 20.43 5.03 -22.93
CA GLN A 171 21.23 6.28 -22.95
C GLN A 171 20.43 7.50 -23.43
N HIS A 172 19.31 7.30 -24.10
CA HIS A 172 18.50 8.34 -24.72
C HIS A 172 17.21 8.67 -23.97
N SER A 173 16.97 8.08 -22.79
CA SER A 173 15.77 8.34 -21.99
C SER A 173 15.99 9.44 -20.96
N HIS A 174 14.93 10.19 -20.66
CA HIS A 174 14.92 11.12 -19.55
C HIS A 174 14.99 10.35 -18.23
N LYS A 175 15.80 10.85 -17.28
CA LYS A 175 16.02 10.24 -15.97
C LYS A 175 15.93 11.29 -14.88
N VAL A 176 15.39 10.89 -13.75
CA VAL A 176 15.51 11.65 -12.50
C VAL A 176 16.29 10.79 -11.52
N LYS A 177 17.35 11.38 -10.95
CA LYS A 177 18.20 10.75 -9.95
C LYS A 177 18.23 11.64 -8.71
N PHE A 178 18.06 11.02 -7.56
CA PHE A 178 18.26 11.65 -6.25
C PHE A 178 18.80 10.63 -5.26
N THR A 179 19.21 11.10 -4.08
CA THR A 179 19.86 10.26 -3.07
C THR A 179 19.25 10.50 -1.71
N GLU A 180 19.20 9.42 -0.89
CA GLU A 180 18.80 9.48 0.51
C GLU A 180 19.86 8.83 1.39
N LEU A 181 19.95 9.27 2.64
CA LEU A 181 20.83 8.65 3.63
C LEU A 181 20.36 7.21 3.88
N ALA A 182 21.29 6.27 3.84
CA ALA A 182 20.99 4.85 3.99
C ALA A 182 21.94 4.17 4.98
N THR A 183 21.46 3.08 5.57
CA THR A 183 22.29 2.21 6.41
C THR A 183 22.55 0.91 5.66
N PHE A 184 23.82 0.57 5.46
CA PHE A 184 24.27 -0.69 4.86
C PHE A 184 25.70 -1.03 5.30
N GLU A 185 26.07 -2.32 5.20
CA GLU A 185 27.44 -2.79 5.49
C GLU A 185 28.31 -2.83 4.22
N SER A 186 27.71 -3.18 3.09
CA SER A 186 28.38 -3.26 1.80
C SER A 186 27.50 -2.68 0.69
N PRO A 187 28.08 -2.05 -0.35
CA PRO A 187 27.32 -1.57 -1.51
C PRO A 187 26.50 -2.68 -2.16
N SER A 188 25.28 -2.35 -2.56
CA SER A 188 24.38 -3.24 -3.27
C SER A 188 24.56 -3.15 -4.78
N ASP A 189 24.13 -4.21 -5.48
CA ASP A 189 23.91 -4.14 -6.93
C ASP A 189 22.69 -3.23 -7.26
N ILE A 190 22.55 -2.89 -8.54
CA ILE A 190 21.39 -2.15 -9.04
C ILE A 190 20.17 -3.07 -9.04
N LEU A 191 19.17 -2.71 -8.27
CA LEU A 191 17.94 -3.47 -8.10
C LEU A 191 16.74 -2.72 -8.70
N PRO A 192 16.11 -3.27 -9.75
CA PRO A 192 14.93 -2.68 -10.37
C PRO A 192 13.64 -3.12 -9.65
N PHE A 193 12.75 -2.16 -9.41
CA PHE A 193 11.41 -2.40 -8.87
C PHE A 193 10.37 -1.66 -9.71
N SER A 194 9.10 -2.07 -9.60
CA SER A 194 8.00 -1.36 -10.26
C SER A 194 7.84 0.06 -9.72
N ALA A 195 8.12 1.06 -10.58
CA ALA A 195 7.97 2.46 -10.20
C ALA A 195 6.50 2.81 -9.92
N ASN A 196 5.55 2.20 -10.66
CA ASN A 196 4.13 2.42 -10.47
C ASN A 196 3.65 1.88 -9.12
N VAL A 197 4.02 0.63 -8.77
CA VAL A 197 3.64 0.04 -7.48
C VAL A 197 4.21 0.87 -6.32
N LEU A 198 5.50 1.23 -6.39
CA LEU A 198 6.13 2.06 -5.36
C LEU A 198 5.45 3.43 -5.25
N ARG A 199 5.11 4.05 -6.38
CA ARG A 199 4.36 5.31 -6.42
C ARG A 199 3.02 5.21 -5.68
N GLU A 200 2.23 4.18 -5.95
CA GLU A 200 0.91 4.03 -5.31
C GLU A 200 1.03 3.73 -3.81
N VAL A 201 2.01 2.91 -3.41
CA VAL A 201 2.30 2.68 -2.00
C VAL A 201 2.70 3.97 -1.27
N LEU A 202 3.60 4.76 -1.86
CA LEU A 202 4.04 6.03 -1.27
C LEU A 202 2.89 7.05 -1.23
N ALA A 203 2.10 7.17 -2.29
CA ALA A 203 0.96 8.08 -2.34
C ALA A 203 -0.10 7.76 -1.28
N ALA A 204 -0.40 6.47 -1.09
CA ALA A 204 -1.38 6.02 -0.10
C ALA A 204 -0.92 6.19 1.36
N ASN A 205 0.39 6.39 1.59
CA ASN A 205 0.96 6.59 2.93
C ASN A 205 1.52 8.02 3.13
N LYS A 206 1.14 8.96 2.26
CA LYS A 206 1.55 10.37 2.39
C LYS A 206 1.13 10.92 3.76
N GLY A 207 2.04 11.66 4.39
CA GLY A 207 1.84 12.19 5.75
C GLY A 207 2.15 11.18 6.87
N THR A 208 2.66 9.99 6.53
CA THR A 208 3.10 8.99 7.50
C THR A 208 4.57 8.66 7.27
N GLU A 209 5.39 8.77 8.32
CA GLU A 209 6.79 8.34 8.26
C GLU A 209 6.89 6.81 8.18
N GLY A 210 7.89 6.33 7.47
CA GLY A 210 8.13 4.91 7.28
C GLY A 210 9.59 4.56 7.06
N ASN A 211 9.83 3.29 6.78
CA ASN A 211 11.14 2.78 6.41
C ASN A 211 11.02 1.85 5.20
N ILE A 212 12.02 1.91 4.35
CA ILE A 212 12.23 0.95 3.27
C ILE A 212 13.41 0.07 3.63
N TYR A 213 13.24 -1.22 3.50
CA TYR A 213 14.26 -2.25 3.67
C TYR A 213 14.39 -3.00 2.35
N VAL A 214 15.61 -3.21 1.89
CA VAL A 214 15.85 -3.85 0.58
C VAL A 214 16.86 -4.98 0.73
N SER A 215 16.51 -6.11 0.12
CA SER A 215 17.39 -7.27 0.03
C SER A 215 17.99 -7.39 -1.37
N ASN A 216 19.29 -7.70 -1.45
CA ASN A 216 19.98 -8.03 -2.71
C ASN A 216 19.36 -9.24 -3.43
N LYS A 217 18.55 -10.04 -2.72
CA LYS A 217 17.73 -11.11 -3.32
C LYS A 217 16.54 -10.59 -4.12
N GLY A 218 16.31 -9.26 -4.11
CA GLY A 218 15.25 -8.61 -4.89
C GLY A 218 13.90 -8.51 -4.19
N LEU A 219 13.90 -8.40 -2.87
CA LEU A 219 12.71 -8.09 -2.07
C LEU A 219 12.87 -6.71 -1.44
N MET A 220 11.87 -5.86 -1.63
CA MET A 220 11.73 -4.57 -0.94
C MET A 220 10.57 -4.68 0.06
N LYS A 221 10.80 -4.29 1.31
CA LYS A 221 9.77 -4.17 2.34
C LYS A 221 9.61 -2.69 2.70
N LEU A 222 8.37 -2.22 2.75
CA LEU A 222 8.03 -0.88 3.27
C LEU A 222 7.16 -1.04 4.51
N GLU A 223 7.43 -0.26 5.54
CA GLU A 223 6.65 -0.24 6.77
C GLU A 223 6.28 1.20 7.14
N PHE A 224 4.99 1.44 7.31
CA PHE A 224 4.43 2.70 7.79
C PHE A 224 3.61 2.43 9.05
N ASN A 225 3.89 3.18 10.10
CA ASN A 225 3.20 3.04 11.37
C ASN A 225 2.71 4.40 11.84
N SER A 226 1.42 4.52 12.04
CA SER A 226 0.78 5.67 12.68
C SER A 226 -0.01 5.22 13.90
N GLU A 227 -0.56 6.17 14.66
CA GLU A 227 -1.47 5.86 15.75
C GLU A 227 -2.75 5.16 15.25
N GLU A 228 -3.21 5.50 14.05
CA GLU A 228 -4.47 5.04 13.47
C GLU A 228 -4.34 3.75 12.65
N SER A 229 -3.14 3.43 12.15
CA SER A 229 -2.95 2.27 11.27
C SER A 229 -1.50 1.82 11.18
N LYS A 230 -1.35 0.55 10.80
CA LYS A 230 -0.06 -0.04 10.41
C LYS A 230 -0.19 -0.61 9.01
N ALA A 231 0.77 -0.29 8.15
CA ALA A 231 0.81 -0.79 6.79
C ALA A 231 2.19 -1.38 6.48
N LYS A 232 2.20 -2.58 5.93
CA LYS A 232 3.40 -3.29 5.50
C LYS A 232 3.22 -3.76 4.06
N TYR A 233 4.22 -3.52 3.22
CA TYR A 233 4.22 -3.90 1.82
C TYR A 233 5.48 -4.65 1.48
N PHE A 234 5.38 -5.61 0.60
CA PHE A 234 6.50 -6.33 0.00
C PHE A 234 6.39 -6.21 -1.51
N ILE A 235 7.44 -5.70 -2.14
CA ILE A 235 7.51 -5.52 -3.60
C ILE A 235 8.67 -6.37 -4.11
N VAL A 236 8.41 -7.21 -5.12
CA VAL A 236 9.45 -8.02 -5.74
C VAL A 236 10.11 -7.27 -6.89
N ARG A 237 11.40 -7.55 -7.11
CA ARG A 237 12.16 -6.94 -8.22
C ARG A 237 11.54 -7.29 -9.57
N GLN A 238 11.65 -6.38 -10.51
CA GLN A 238 11.34 -6.61 -11.92
C GLN A 238 12.45 -7.48 -12.57
N GLN A 239 12.04 -8.38 -13.45
CA GLN A 239 12.96 -9.25 -14.20
C GLN A 239 13.55 -8.54 -15.41
#